data_c29c0d249289d79ec231f9c76152c90e
#
_entry.id   c29c0d249289d79ec231f9c76152c90e
#
_cell.length_a   1.000
_cell.length_b   1.000
_cell.length_c   1.000
_cell.angle_alpha   90.00
_cell.angle_beta   90.00
_cell.angle_gamma   90.00
#
_symmetry.space_group_name_H-M   'P 1'
#
loop_
_entity.id
_entity.type
_entity.pdbx_description
1 polymer ?
#
loop_
_entity_poly.entity_id
_entity_poly.type
_entity_poly.pdbx_seq_one_letter_code
_entity_poly.pdbx_strand_id
1 'polypeptide(L)'
;MTRSFEDSDAVVFRPQLAPGGAVPDLASAANALAGFARRRPARLVLLSSAAALDPSHHNPGFVTESYRPEGSNPVARAWRELEALVAAKLPEAERIVLRPTPVATRDGADFIARRLGGASAAVPPGYDPALQFLAPDDLAAAVRCAVERGAGRPGLFHVAPRGTVPLRTALRLAGVQRLPLSWGGGGGEQDYFRHNWTVSGARIERELGFVPRTTSAEAVLAAFGHGAVTVPELDDFGLDLGYIAAYERTLFRFLHDVYWRIEVQGLENVPKEGRAVLTGVHRGFMPWDGVMAVVAIRRAVGRVPRFLIHPCLIKPPFLANYMTKLGGIVANQENAGWVLEREGLLGMFPEGIHGAFTMYRDAYKLGKFGRDEYVRMALRNRAPLIPFVTVGSAEIYPIWGRLDWKWVKRATEWLFLPLGPNFPFPGLPLPSKWHTRFLEPMPVQEKYGPEAADDPAVVRSISGEVRARMQSALDDMLARRKSIFFGSLQSVP
;
A
#
# COMPACT_ATOMS: atom_id res chain seq x y z
N MET A 1 -19.03 -41.95 4.72
CA MET A 1 -18.57 -40.78 5.50
C MET A 1 -19.73 -39.97 6.10
N THR A 2 -20.74 -40.58 6.66
CA THR A 2 -21.99 -39.91 7.10
C THR A 2 -22.26 -40.01 8.61
N ARG A 3 -21.37 -40.60 9.40
CA ARG A 3 -21.56 -40.80 10.86
C ARG A 3 -20.92 -39.75 11.78
N SER A 4 -20.13 -38.79 11.29
CA SER A 4 -19.39 -37.84 12.14
C SER A 4 -20.05 -36.47 12.34
N PHE A 5 -21.29 -36.26 11.89
CA PHE A 5 -21.98 -34.97 11.98
C PHE A 5 -23.09 -34.91 13.05
N GLU A 6 -23.50 -36.05 13.64
CA GLU A 6 -24.68 -36.06 14.53
C GLU A 6 -24.40 -35.52 15.94
N ASP A 7 -23.10 -35.49 16.36
CA ASP A 7 -22.67 -35.03 17.69
C ASP A 7 -21.67 -33.86 17.63
N SER A 8 -21.59 -33.13 16.52
CA SER A 8 -20.59 -32.08 16.37
C SER A 8 -21.13 -30.69 16.72
N ASP A 9 -20.51 -30.00 17.68
CA ASP A 9 -20.83 -28.63 18.07
C ASP A 9 -20.52 -27.60 17.00
N ALA A 10 -19.67 -27.94 16.03
CA ALA A 10 -19.25 -27.06 14.94
C ALA A 10 -19.13 -27.81 13.60
N VAL A 11 -19.55 -27.17 12.53
CA VAL A 11 -19.41 -27.62 11.13
C VAL A 11 -18.45 -26.72 10.39
N VAL A 12 -17.45 -27.31 9.72
CA VAL A 12 -16.57 -26.59 8.79
C VAL A 12 -17.11 -26.76 7.37
N PHE A 13 -17.47 -25.65 6.73
CA PHE A 13 -17.98 -25.64 5.37
C PHE A 13 -16.95 -25.06 4.40
N ARG A 14 -16.43 -25.90 3.51
CA ARG A 14 -15.63 -25.51 2.35
C ARG A 14 -16.49 -25.62 1.10
N PRO A 15 -16.76 -24.51 0.38
CA PRO A 15 -17.56 -24.56 -0.85
C PRO A 15 -16.79 -25.25 -1.97
N GLN A 16 -17.51 -25.88 -2.88
CA GLN A 16 -16.93 -26.27 -4.17
C GLN A 16 -16.71 -25.02 -5.03
N LEU A 17 -15.67 -25.06 -5.86
CA LEU A 17 -15.40 -24.00 -6.80
C LEU A 17 -16.02 -24.33 -8.15
N ALA A 18 -16.55 -23.32 -8.83
CA ALA A 18 -17.00 -23.43 -10.21
C ALA A 18 -15.82 -23.77 -11.14
N PRO A 19 -16.06 -24.30 -12.36
CA PRO A 19 -15.00 -24.47 -13.35
C PRO A 19 -14.20 -23.19 -13.55
N GLY A 20 -12.87 -23.28 -13.50
CA GLY A 20 -11.99 -22.10 -13.49
C GLY A 20 -11.44 -21.74 -12.11
N GLY A 21 -12.06 -22.18 -11.01
CA GLY A 21 -11.51 -22.12 -9.65
C GLY A 21 -11.40 -20.74 -9.01
N ALA A 22 -11.98 -19.69 -9.60
CA ALA A 22 -11.94 -18.34 -9.07
C ALA A 22 -13.15 -18.00 -8.16
N VAL A 23 -14.29 -18.63 -8.43
CA VAL A 23 -15.57 -18.33 -7.76
C VAL A 23 -16.19 -19.59 -7.15
N PRO A 24 -16.98 -19.46 -6.06
CA PRO A 24 -17.72 -20.59 -5.49
C PRO A 24 -18.87 -21.02 -6.41
N ASP A 25 -19.17 -22.31 -6.41
CA ASP A 25 -20.39 -22.86 -6.99
C ASP A 25 -21.55 -22.61 -6.02
N LEU A 26 -22.32 -21.56 -6.27
CA LEU A 26 -23.43 -21.15 -5.40
C LEU A 26 -24.57 -22.16 -5.38
N ALA A 27 -24.81 -22.89 -6.48
CA ALA A 27 -25.86 -23.90 -6.53
C ALA A 27 -25.50 -25.11 -5.65
N SER A 28 -24.27 -25.61 -5.76
CA SER A 28 -23.75 -26.66 -4.89
C SER A 28 -23.72 -26.22 -3.42
N ALA A 29 -23.31 -24.99 -3.16
CA ALA A 29 -23.32 -24.41 -1.82
C ALA A 29 -24.72 -24.36 -1.23
N ALA A 30 -25.73 -23.90 -2.00
CA ALA A 30 -27.11 -23.81 -1.54
C ALA A 30 -27.67 -25.20 -1.15
N ASN A 31 -27.37 -26.24 -1.94
CA ASN A 31 -27.79 -27.62 -1.67
C ASN A 31 -27.15 -28.17 -0.37
N ALA A 32 -25.84 -27.93 -0.19
CA ALA A 32 -25.15 -28.33 1.03
C ALA A 32 -25.70 -27.62 2.28
N LEU A 33 -25.94 -26.32 2.19
CA LEU A 33 -26.49 -25.51 3.26
C LEU A 33 -27.92 -25.89 3.64
N ALA A 34 -28.75 -26.34 2.68
CA ALA A 34 -30.08 -26.89 2.97
C ALA A 34 -29.99 -28.16 3.83
N GLY A 35 -28.95 -29.00 3.62
CA GLY A 35 -28.63 -30.15 4.47
C GLY A 35 -28.25 -29.74 5.90
N PHE A 36 -27.41 -28.71 6.05
CA PHE A 36 -26.99 -28.20 7.35
C PHE A 36 -28.15 -27.51 8.11
N ALA A 37 -29.00 -26.77 7.41
CA ALA A 37 -30.18 -26.11 8.01
C ALA A 37 -31.12 -27.10 8.70
N ARG A 38 -31.26 -28.33 8.18
CA ARG A 38 -32.08 -29.39 8.79
C ARG A 38 -31.46 -29.90 10.10
N ARG A 39 -30.12 -29.85 10.23
CA ARG A 39 -29.37 -30.34 11.39
C ARG A 39 -29.13 -29.27 12.46
N ARG A 40 -29.38 -27.99 12.16
CA ARG A 40 -29.24 -26.83 13.06
C ARG A 40 -27.93 -26.83 13.84
N PRO A 41 -26.75 -26.76 13.16
CA PRO A 41 -25.48 -26.74 13.89
C PRO A 41 -25.41 -25.49 14.78
N ALA A 42 -24.86 -25.65 15.98
CA ALA A 42 -24.67 -24.51 16.88
C ALA A 42 -23.67 -23.49 16.27
N ARG A 43 -22.63 -23.98 15.59
CA ARG A 43 -21.63 -23.16 14.95
C ARG A 43 -21.30 -23.61 13.54
N LEU A 44 -21.08 -22.64 12.65
CA LEU A 44 -20.54 -22.86 11.30
C LEU A 44 -19.26 -22.07 11.09
N VAL A 45 -18.19 -22.75 10.69
CA VAL A 45 -16.95 -22.14 10.18
C VAL A 45 -16.98 -22.20 8.66
N LEU A 46 -17.18 -21.05 8.01
CA LEU A 46 -17.15 -20.94 6.55
C LEU A 46 -15.74 -20.66 6.08
N LEU A 47 -15.21 -21.49 5.17
CA LEU A 47 -14.01 -21.17 4.39
C LEU A 47 -14.44 -20.37 3.15
N SER A 48 -14.40 -19.05 3.27
CA SER A 48 -14.55 -18.09 2.18
C SER A 48 -13.20 -17.86 1.47
N SER A 49 -12.96 -16.68 0.94
CA SER A 49 -11.70 -16.31 0.31
C SER A 49 -11.41 -14.80 0.51
N ALA A 50 -10.14 -14.43 0.67
CA ALA A 50 -9.73 -13.03 0.59
C ALA A 50 -10.06 -12.40 -0.78
N ALA A 51 -10.30 -13.21 -1.82
CA ALA A 51 -10.82 -12.75 -3.11
C ALA A 51 -12.25 -12.15 -3.04
N ALA A 52 -12.93 -12.23 -1.88
CA ALA A 52 -14.15 -11.45 -1.61
C ALA A 52 -13.90 -9.92 -1.54
N LEU A 53 -12.63 -9.50 -1.48
CA LEU A 53 -12.21 -8.10 -1.60
C LEU A 53 -12.04 -7.72 -3.06
N ASP A 54 -12.54 -6.55 -3.42
CA ASP A 54 -12.30 -6.00 -4.75
C ASP A 54 -10.84 -5.51 -4.85
N PRO A 55 -10.05 -6.00 -5.82
CA PRO A 55 -8.72 -5.49 -6.05
C PRO A 55 -8.81 -4.06 -6.61
N SER A 56 -8.14 -3.11 -5.98
CA SER A 56 -8.21 -1.70 -6.35
C SER A 56 -6.89 -0.99 -6.04
N HIS A 57 -6.55 0.01 -6.85
CA HIS A 57 -5.46 0.92 -6.56
C HIS A 57 -5.76 1.85 -5.36
N HIS A 58 -7.01 1.92 -4.92
CA HIS A 58 -7.41 2.65 -3.71
C HIS A 58 -7.31 1.81 -2.43
N ASN A 59 -7.11 0.50 -2.54
CA ASN A 59 -7.01 -0.35 -1.36
C ASN A 59 -5.82 0.08 -0.49
N PRO A 60 -5.98 0.08 0.85
CA PRO A 60 -4.84 0.15 1.76
C PRO A 60 -3.89 -1.04 1.52
N GLY A 61 -2.65 -0.93 1.99
CA GLY A 61 -1.69 -2.02 1.86
C GLY A 61 -2.12 -3.29 2.57
N PHE A 62 -2.81 -3.15 3.72
CA PHE A 62 -3.40 -4.26 4.47
C PHE A 62 -4.86 -3.95 4.78
N VAL A 63 -5.75 -4.65 4.08
CA VAL A 63 -7.20 -4.46 4.25
C VAL A 63 -7.63 -5.17 5.53
N THR A 64 -8.30 -4.43 6.43
CA THR A 64 -8.90 -4.98 7.66
C THR A 64 -10.34 -5.43 7.41
N GLU A 65 -10.90 -6.20 8.33
CA GLU A 65 -12.28 -6.69 8.23
C GLU A 65 -13.34 -5.58 8.31
N SER A 66 -12.98 -4.42 8.83
CA SER A 66 -13.84 -3.21 8.86
C SER A 66 -13.90 -2.47 7.54
N TYR A 67 -12.92 -2.67 6.66
CA TYR A 67 -12.86 -2.00 5.37
C TYR A 67 -14.01 -2.46 4.46
N ARG A 68 -14.65 -1.52 3.81
CA ARG A 68 -15.74 -1.76 2.86
C ARG A 68 -15.27 -1.30 1.48
N PRO A 69 -14.75 -2.20 0.64
CA PRO A 69 -14.33 -1.85 -0.70
C PRO A 69 -15.51 -1.39 -1.55
N GLU A 70 -15.31 -0.28 -2.24
CA GLU A 70 -16.21 0.16 -3.31
C GLU A 70 -15.76 -0.53 -4.60
N GLY A 71 -16.40 -1.62 -4.97
CA GLY A 71 -16.04 -2.33 -6.18
C GLY A 71 -17.12 -3.29 -6.67
N SER A 72 -17.09 -3.57 -7.97
CA SER A 72 -18.05 -4.47 -8.65
C SER A 72 -17.36 -5.66 -9.32
N ASN A 73 -16.16 -6.02 -8.86
CA ASN A 73 -15.45 -7.17 -9.42
C ASN A 73 -16.30 -8.44 -9.29
N PRO A 74 -16.57 -9.18 -10.39
CA PRO A 74 -17.46 -10.33 -10.37
C PRO A 74 -16.99 -11.47 -9.49
N VAL A 75 -15.66 -11.68 -9.37
CA VAL A 75 -15.09 -12.69 -8.47
C VAL A 75 -15.38 -12.34 -7.01
N ALA A 76 -15.07 -11.09 -6.62
CA ALA A 76 -15.32 -10.62 -5.26
C ALA A 76 -16.81 -10.67 -4.90
N ARG A 77 -17.68 -10.30 -5.83
CA ARG A 77 -19.12 -10.37 -5.66
C ARG A 77 -19.60 -11.79 -5.40
N ALA A 78 -19.16 -12.77 -6.18
CA ALA A 78 -19.56 -14.16 -6.01
C ALA A 78 -19.19 -14.72 -4.62
N TRP A 79 -18.02 -14.38 -4.10
CA TRP A 79 -17.63 -14.77 -2.75
C TRP A 79 -18.50 -14.09 -1.67
N ARG A 80 -18.82 -12.80 -1.83
CA ARG A 80 -19.74 -12.10 -0.92
C ARG A 80 -21.18 -12.64 -0.99
N GLU A 81 -21.62 -13.05 -2.17
CA GLU A 81 -22.92 -13.72 -2.35
C GLU A 81 -22.98 -15.07 -1.62
N LEU A 82 -21.89 -15.84 -1.63
CA LEU A 82 -21.78 -17.06 -0.79
C LEU A 82 -21.91 -16.74 0.70
N GLU A 83 -21.19 -15.73 1.19
CA GLU A 83 -21.26 -15.33 2.60
C GLU A 83 -22.67 -14.88 3.01
N ALA A 84 -23.33 -14.13 2.13
CA ALA A 84 -24.73 -13.73 2.33
C ALA A 84 -25.69 -14.92 2.28
N LEU A 85 -25.48 -15.87 1.37
CA LEU A 85 -26.26 -17.10 1.28
C LEU A 85 -26.15 -17.93 2.56
N VAL A 86 -24.96 -18.07 3.11
CA VAL A 86 -24.72 -18.76 4.39
C VAL A 86 -25.45 -18.06 5.53
N ALA A 87 -25.40 -16.73 5.58
CA ALA A 87 -26.08 -15.94 6.59
C ALA A 87 -27.61 -16.10 6.51
N ALA A 88 -28.16 -16.14 5.30
CA ALA A 88 -29.59 -16.31 5.07
C ALA A 88 -30.10 -17.72 5.37
N LYS A 89 -29.31 -18.75 5.05
CA LYS A 89 -29.71 -20.16 5.23
C LYS A 89 -29.54 -20.68 6.66
N LEU A 90 -28.63 -20.09 7.44
CA LEU A 90 -28.29 -20.49 8.82
C LEU A 90 -28.31 -19.27 9.75
N PRO A 91 -29.45 -18.59 9.92
CA PRO A 91 -29.53 -17.36 10.71
C PRO A 91 -29.21 -17.59 12.19
N GLU A 92 -29.60 -18.76 12.73
CA GLU A 92 -29.46 -19.10 14.14
C GLU A 92 -28.04 -19.62 14.51
N ALA A 93 -27.24 -20.05 13.52
CA ALA A 93 -25.92 -20.59 13.78
C ALA A 93 -24.93 -19.46 14.10
N GLU A 94 -24.06 -19.69 15.08
CA GLU A 94 -22.88 -18.86 15.30
C GLU A 94 -21.94 -18.99 14.09
N ARG A 95 -21.73 -17.90 13.35
CA ARG A 95 -20.97 -17.93 12.10
C ARG A 95 -19.61 -17.33 12.26
N ILE A 96 -18.58 -18.10 11.89
CA ILE A 96 -17.19 -17.67 11.75
C ILE A 96 -16.84 -17.77 10.26
N VAL A 97 -16.58 -16.63 9.64
CA VAL A 97 -16.17 -16.56 8.24
C VAL A 97 -14.66 -16.36 8.18
N LEU A 98 -13.95 -17.36 7.66
CA LEU A 98 -12.52 -17.27 7.40
C LEU A 98 -12.31 -16.87 5.93
N ARG A 99 -11.60 -15.79 5.68
CA ARG A 99 -11.15 -15.36 4.36
C ARG A 99 -9.65 -15.61 4.21
N PRO A 100 -9.22 -16.84 3.86
CA PRO A 100 -7.82 -17.12 3.60
C PRO A 100 -7.33 -16.38 2.36
N THR A 101 -6.07 -15.95 2.39
CA THR A 101 -5.33 -15.55 1.19
C THR A 101 -5.05 -16.79 0.33
N PRO A 102 -4.62 -16.63 -0.95
CA PRO A 102 -4.28 -17.75 -1.81
C PRO A 102 -3.44 -18.81 -1.12
N VAL A 103 -3.89 -20.06 -1.16
CA VAL A 103 -3.18 -21.18 -0.54
C VAL A 103 -2.16 -21.74 -1.53
N ALA A 104 -0.91 -21.79 -1.11
CA ALA A 104 0.20 -22.28 -1.93
C ALA A 104 0.16 -23.80 -2.06
N THR A 105 -0.60 -24.31 -3.02
CA THR A 105 -0.72 -25.74 -3.35
C THR A 105 -0.57 -25.97 -4.84
N ARG A 106 0.02 -27.12 -5.22
CA ARG A 106 0.18 -27.51 -6.63
C ARG A 106 -1.10 -28.06 -7.28
N ASP A 107 -2.11 -28.39 -6.49
CA ASP A 107 -3.39 -28.91 -6.98
C ASP A 107 -4.21 -27.88 -7.80
N GLY A 108 -3.76 -26.63 -7.81
CA GLY A 108 -4.38 -25.55 -8.60
C GLY A 108 -5.79 -25.18 -8.14
N ALA A 109 -6.14 -25.47 -6.89
CA ALA A 109 -7.45 -25.15 -6.34
C ALA A 109 -7.72 -23.63 -6.30
N ASP A 110 -6.69 -22.81 -6.05
CA ASP A 110 -6.77 -21.37 -6.08
C ASP A 110 -6.30 -20.80 -7.43
N PHE A 111 -7.05 -19.87 -8.02
CA PHE A 111 -6.74 -19.31 -9.36
C PHE A 111 -5.44 -18.50 -9.40
N ILE A 112 -5.01 -17.91 -8.25
CA ILE A 112 -3.71 -17.23 -8.13
C ILE A 112 -2.59 -18.26 -8.05
N ALA A 113 -2.70 -19.23 -7.13
CA ALA A 113 -1.69 -20.28 -6.93
C ALA A 113 -1.48 -21.12 -8.19
N ARG A 114 -2.53 -21.35 -8.97
CA ARG A 114 -2.46 -22.05 -10.27
C ARG A 114 -1.51 -21.40 -11.26
N ARG A 115 -1.35 -20.07 -11.23
CA ARG A 115 -0.39 -19.36 -12.07
C ARG A 115 1.06 -19.72 -11.75
N LEU A 116 1.33 -20.15 -10.52
CA LEU A 116 2.65 -20.58 -10.07
C LEU A 116 2.95 -22.06 -10.37
N GLY A 117 1.94 -22.85 -10.72
CA GLY A 117 2.09 -24.29 -11.05
C GLY A 117 2.41 -24.58 -12.50
N GLY A 118 2.38 -23.60 -13.40
CA GLY A 118 2.63 -23.77 -14.84
C GLY A 118 4.08 -23.52 -15.24
N ALA A 119 4.43 -23.86 -16.49
CA ALA A 119 5.73 -23.50 -17.07
C ALA A 119 5.82 -22.01 -17.40
N SER A 120 4.69 -21.38 -17.73
CA SER A 120 4.59 -19.95 -18.01
C SER A 120 3.28 -19.37 -17.50
N ALA A 121 3.29 -18.07 -17.20
CA ALA A 121 2.12 -17.34 -16.76
C ALA A 121 1.98 -16.00 -17.50
N ALA A 122 0.80 -15.76 -18.08
CA ALA A 122 0.44 -14.44 -18.59
C ALA A 122 0.19 -13.50 -17.42
N VAL A 123 0.80 -12.31 -17.43
CA VAL A 123 0.61 -11.27 -16.41
C VAL A 123 0.48 -9.91 -17.08
N PRO A 124 -0.38 -9.03 -16.57
CA PRO A 124 -0.56 -7.71 -17.16
C PRO A 124 0.77 -6.92 -17.20
N PRO A 125 1.12 -6.33 -18.34
CA PRO A 125 2.37 -5.58 -18.48
C PRO A 125 2.42 -4.40 -17.51
N GLY A 126 3.58 -4.18 -16.89
CA GLY A 126 3.83 -3.03 -16.02
C GLY A 126 3.28 -3.13 -14.61
N TYR A 127 2.53 -4.17 -14.26
CA TYR A 127 2.02 -4.41 -12.90
C TYR A 127 2.87 -5.44 -12.16
N ASP A 128 2.95 -5.30 -10.84
CA ASP A 128 3.65 -6.21 -9.93
C ASP A 128 3.06 -6.09 -8.52
N PRO A 129 1.75 -6.42 -8.35
CA PRO A 129 1.11 -6.28 -7.05
C PRO A 129 1.75 -7.18 -6.02
N ALA A 130 1.75 -6.72 -4.77
CA ALA A 130 2.07 -7.55 -3.62
C ALA A 130 0.97 -8.59 -3.42
N LEU A 131 1.35 -9.85 -3.23
CA LEU A 131 0.46 -10.98 -2.99
C LEU A 131 0.83 -11.66 -1.67
N GLN A 132 -0.13 -12.31 -1.06
CA GLN A 132 0.07 -13.14 0.11
C GLN A 132 -0.25 -14.59 -0.23
N PHE A 133 0.62 -15.52 0.18
CA PHE A 133 0.46 -16.97 -0.06
C PHE A 133 0.48 -17.71 1.27
N LEU A 134 -0.63 -18.28 1.65
CA LEU A 134 -0.78 -19.05 2.88
C LEU A 134 -0.30 -20.48 2.69
N ALA A 135 0.45 -21.02 3.64
CA ALA A 135 0.79 -22.44 3.65
C ALA A 135 -0.45 -23.29 4.02
N PRO A 136 -0.61 -24.51 3.44
CA PRO A 136 -1.72 -25.40 3.78
C PRO A 136 -1.82 -25.72 5.30
N ASP A 137 -0.69 -25.92 5.96
CA ASP A 137 -0.62 -26.20 7.39
C ASP A 137 -1.08 -25.01 8.24
N ASP A 138 -0.78 -23.79 7.81
CA ASP A 138 -1.25 -22.57 8.48
C ASP A 138 -2.76 -22.39 8.28
N LEU A 139 -3.32 -22.73 7.10
CA LEU A 139 -4.77 -22.75 6.90
C LEU A 139 -5.43 -23.76 7.86
N ALA A 140 -4.89 -24.97 7.94
CA ALA A 140 -5.41 -26.02 8.85
C ALA A 140 -5.35 -25.56 10.31
N ALA A 141 -4.26 -24.87 10.71
CA ALA A 141 -4.14 -24.30 12.06
C ALA A 141 -5.16 -23.19 12.32
N ALA A 142 -5.42 -22.30 11.34
CA ALA A 142 -6.44 -21.26 11.45
C ALA A 142 -7.86 -21.84 11.62
N VAL A 143 -8.19 -22.87 10.82
CA VAL A 143 -9.47 -23.60 10.95
C VAL A 143 -9.61 -24.23 12.33
N ARG A 144 -8.55 -24.86 12.84
CA ARG A 144 -8.53 -25.45 14.17
C ARG A 144 -8.76 -24.39 15.25
N CYS A 145 -8.06 -23.25 15.19
CA CYS A 145 -8.31 -22.14 16.10
C CYS A 145 -9.77 -21.63 16.06
N ALA A 146 -10.37 -21.55 14.87
CA ALA A 146 -11.76 -21.15 14.72
C ALA A 146 -12.74 -22.16 15.32
N VAL A 147 -12.47 -23.46 15.20
CA VAL A 147 -13.29 -24.52 15.81
C VAL A 147 -13.14 -24.54 17.32
N GLU A 148 -11.91 -24.52 17.83
CA GLU A 148 -11.62 -24.69 19.26
C GLU A 148 -11.87 -23.44 20.10
N ARG A 149 -11.55 -22.25 19.55
CA ARG A 149 -11.56 -20.96 20.28
C ARG A 149 -12.61 -19.98 19.79
N GLY A 150 -13.36 -20.34 18.75
CA GLY A 150 -14.34 -19.47 18.12
C GLY A 150 -15.68 -19.38 18.86
N ALA A 151 -15.91 -20.15 19.91
CA ALA A 151 -17.14 -20.11 20.71
C ALA A 151 -17.38 -18.71 21.29
N GLY A 152 -18.57 -18.15 21.07
CA GLY A 152 -18.93 -16.81 21.51
C GLY A 152 -18.19 -15.66 20.74
N ARG A 153 -17.54 -15.98 19.61
CA ARG A 153 -16.78 -15.00 18.80
C ARG A 153 -17.16 -15.07 17.31
N PRO A 154 -18.45 -14.89 17.00
CA PRO A 154 -18.87 -14.86 15.61
C PRO A 154 -18.27 -13.66 14.89
N GLY A 155 -17.98 -13.84 13.61
CA GLY A 155 -17.47 -12.73 12.80
C GLY A 155 -16.69 -13.17 11.58
N LEU A 156 -16.19 -12.16 10.90
CA LEU A 156 -15.33 -12.32 9.73
C LEU A 156 -13.86 -12.14 10.14
N PHE A 157 -13.01 -13.05 9.68
CA PHE A 157 -11.58 -13.05 9.98
C PHE A 157 -10.77 -13.26 8.69
N HIS A 158 -9.82 -12.40 8.44
CA HIS A 158 -8.82 -12.62 7.42
C HIS A 158 -7.75 -13.59 7.92
N VAL A 159 -7.38 -14.55 7.07
CA VAL A 159 -6.32 -15.53 7.36
C VAL A 159 -5.17 -15.26 6.40
N ALA A 160 -4.14 -14.60 6.90
CA ALA A 160 -3.00 -14.17 6.11
C ALA A 160 -1.68 -14.69 6.69
N PRO A 161 -0.66 -14.98 5.86
CA PRO A 161 0.69 -15.28 6.29
C PRO A 161 1.40 -14.00 6.75
N ARG A 162 2.62 -14.14 7.26
CA ARG A 162 3.53 -13.01 7.42
C ARG A 162 4.14 -12.62 6.08
N GLY A 163 4.29 -11.32 5.86
CA GLY A 163 4.91 -10.74 4.68
C GLY A 163 4.11 -10.91 3.39
N THR A 164 4.56 -10.24 2.37
CA THR A 164 4.03 -10.29 1.02
C THR A 164 5.11 -10.66 0.02
N VAL A 165 4.71 -11.09 -1.17
CA VAL A 165 5.63 -11.35 -2.29
C VAL A 165 5.06 -10.66 -3.54
N PRO A 166 5.84 -9.76 -4.20
CA PRO A 166 5.44 -9.23 -5.50
C PRO A 166 5.23 -10.36 -6.51
N LEU A 167 4.24 -10.21 -7.37
CA LEU A 167 3.86 -11.23 -8.36
C LEU A 167 5.07 -11.74 -9.17
N ARG A 168 5.94 -10.84 -9.64
CA ARG A 168 7.13 -11.23 -10.41
C ARG A 168 8.13 -12.03 -9.57
N THR A 169 8.24 -11.71 -8.30
CA THR A 169 9.08 -12.47 -7.38
C THR A 169 8.49 -13.83 -7.12
N ALA A 170 7.17 -13.94 -6.90
CA ALA A 170 6.48 -15.22 -6.74
C ALA A 170 6.68 -16.15 -7.94
N LEU A 171 6.51 -15.62 -9.17
CA LEU A 171 6.75 -16.37 -10.40
C LEU A 171 8.21 -16.83 -10.52
N ARG A 172 9.17 -15.97 -10.17
CA ARG A 172 10.60 -16.32 -10.18
C ARG A 172 10.93 -17.41 -9.16
N LEU A 173 10.40 -17.32 -7.95
CA LEU A 173 10.57 -18.34 -6.89
C LEU A 173 9.99 -19.69 -7.33
N ALA A 174 8.89 -19.66 -8.06
CA ALA A 174 8.23 -20.86 -8.62
C ALA A 174 8.85 -21.36 -9.94
N GLY A 175 9.88 -20.70 -10.48
CA GLY A 175 10.51 -21.06 -11.76
C GLY A 175 9.61 -20.85 -12.99
N VAL A 176 8.59 -20.02 -12.90
CA VAL A 176 7.59 -19.79 -13.95
C VAL A 176 8.02 -18.67 -14.88
N GLN A 177 8.03 -18.93 -16.18
CA GLN A 177 8.32 -17.92 -17.19
C GLN A 177 7.17 -16.92 -17.29
N ARG A 178 7.48 -15.63 -17.11
CA ARG A 178 6.52 -14.56 -17.25
C ARG A 178 6.32 -14.15 -18.70
N LEU A 179 5.07 -14.15 -19.13
CA LEU A 179 4.64 -13.62 -20.42
C LEU A 179 3.92 -12.29 -20.18
N PRO A 180 4.41 -11.14 -20.69
CA PRO A 180 3.81 -9.82 -20.46
C PRO A 180 2.58 -9.64 -21.37
N LEU A 181 1.53 -10.40 -21.13
CA LEU A 181 0.30 -10.42 -21.89
C LEU A 181 -0.89 -10.08 -21.01
N SER A 182 -1.80 -9.27 -21.54
CA SER A 182 -3.13 -9.09 -20.96
C SER A 182 -4.12 -10.02 -21.66
N TRP A 183 -4.99 -10.66 -20.88
CA TRP A 183 -6.07 -11.49 -21.42
C TRP A 183 -7.43 -10.89 -21.01
N GLY A 184 -8.35 -10.80 -21.97
CA GLY A 184 -9.69 -10.25 -21.76
C GLY A 184 -9.74 -8.73 -21.55
N GLY A 185 -10.95 -8.19 -21.52
CA GLY A 185 -11.23 -6.81 -21.10
C GLY A 185 -10.96 -6.61 -19.60
N GLY A 186 -10.86 -5.39 -19.10
CA GLY A 186 -10.72 -5.11 -17.68
C GLY A 186 -11.82 -5.76 -16.85
N GLY A 187 -11.52 -6.18 -15.61
CA GLY A 187 -12.44 -6.85 -14.69
C GLY A 187 -12.14 -8.33 -14.45
N GLY A 188 -12.79 -8.90 -13.43
CA GLY A 188 -12.65 -10.32 -13.08
C GLY A 188 -11.29 -10.68 -12.48
N GLU A 189 -10.78 -11.87 -12.84
CA GLU A 189 -9.52 -12.41 -12.30
C GLU A 189 -8.30 -11.51 -12.57
N GLN A 190 -8.31 -10.77 -13.69
CA GLN A 190 -7.16 -9.99 -14.14
C GLN A 190 -6.81 -8.84 -13.19
N ASP A 191 -7.80 -8.29 -12.50
CA ASP A 191 -7.60 -7.17 -11.57
C ASP A 191 -6.80 -7.59 -10.34
N TYR A 192 -6.88 -8.86 -9.93
CA TYR A 192 -6.08 -9.44 -8.84
C TYR A 192 -4.58 -9.53 -9.19
N PHE A 193 -4.22 -9.41 -10.45
CA PHE A 193 -2.84 -9.36 -10.94
C PHE A 193 -2.38 -7.93 -11.28
N ARG A 194 -3.23 -6.92 -11.05
CA ARG A 194 -2.94 -5.49 -11.29
C ARG A 194 -2.82 -4.70 -10.01
N HIS A 195 -3.70 -4.95 -9.05
CA HIS A 195 -3.88 -4.10 -7.88
C HIS A 195 -3.67 -4.89 -6.59
N ASN A 196 -3.28 -4.18 -5.54
CA ASN A 196 -3.12 -4.77 -4.21
C ASN A 196 -4.48 -5.11 -3.58
N TRP A 197 -4.53 -6.26 -2.91
CA TRP A 197 -5.67 -6.74 -2.13
C TRP A 197 -5.22 -7.56 -0.92
N THR A 198 -4.02 -7.25 -0.42
CA THR A 198 -3.45 -7.86 0.77
C THR A 198 -4.30 -7.56 2.01
N VAL A 199 -4.36 -8.50 2.92
CA VAL A 199 -5.23 -8.42 4.10
C VAL A 199 -4.43 -8.50 5.39
N SER A 200 -4.96 -7.86 6.45
CA SER A 200 -4.41 -7.93 7.79
C SER A 200 -4.91 -9.17 8.52
N GLY A 201 -4.00 -9.98 9.06
CA GLY A 201 -4.30 -11.10 9.96
C GLY A 201 -4.37 -10.72 11.46
N ALA A 202 -4.29 -9.42 11.79
CA ALA A 202 -4.19 -8.97 13.18
C ALA A 202 -5.45 -9.31 14.03
N ARG A 203 -6.62 -9.36 13.41
CA ARG A 203 -7.86 -9.69 14.13
C ARG A 203 -7.92 -11.16 14.55
N ILE A 204 -7.61 -12.08 13.63
CA ILE A 204 -7.63 -13.52 13.94
C ILE A 204 -6.56 -13.88 14.97
N GLU A 205 -5.39 -13.22 14.91
CA GLU A 205 -4.34 -13.39 15.91
C GLU A 205 -4.83 -12.96 17.30
N ARG A 206 -5.40 -11.78 17.41
CA ARG A 206 -5.87 -11.22 18.70
C ARG A 206 -7.06 -11.97 19.27
N GLU A 207 -8.06 -12.32 18.45
CA GLU A 207 -9.33 -12.87 18.92
C GLU A 207 -9.34 -14.40 18.97
N LEU A 208 -8.68 -15.09 18.04
CA LEU A 208 -8.65 -16.55 17.95
C LEU A 208 -7.27 -17.15 18.24
N GLY A 209 -6.24 -16.33 18.44
CA GLY A 209 -4.89 -16.77 18.77
C GLY A 209 -4.18 -17.53 17.64
N PHE A 210 -4.59 -17.31 16.38
CA PHE A 210 -3.90 -17.87 15.23
C PHE A 210 -2.70 -17.00 14.86
N VAL A 211 -1.52 -17.61 14.83
CA VAL A 211 -0.27 -16.98 14.37
C VAL A 211 0.31 -17.82 13.24
N PRO A 212 0.47 -17.26 12.03
CA PRO A 212 1.05 -18.00 10.91
C PRO A 212 2.52 -18.31 11.21
N ARG A 213 2.96 -19.51 10.86
CA ARG A 213 4.33 -20.00 11.07
C ARG A 213 5.22 -19.73 9.85
N THR A 214 4.60 -19.67 8.67
CA THR A 214 5.26 -19.61 7.37
C THR A 214 5.05 -18.22 6.74
N THR A 215 6.08 -17.65 6.16
CA THR A 215 5.96 -16.41 5.36
C THR A 215 5.40 -16.72 3.97
N SER A 216 4.89 -15.69 3.28
CA SER A 216 4.43 -15.83 1.88
C SER A 216 5.51 -16.40 0.96
N ALA A 217 6.76 -15.97 1.12
CA ALA A 217 7.86 -16.43 0.28
C ALA A 217 8.21 -17.91 0.55
N GLU A 218 8.26 -18.31 1.82
CA GLU A 218 8.50 -19.70 2.22
C GLU A 218 7.38 -20.62 1.73
N ALA A 219 6.12 -20.18 1.82
CA ALA A 219 4.98 -20.95 1.30
C ALA A 219 5.09 -21.18 -0.21
N VAL A 220 5.47 -20.14 -0.99
CA VAL A 220 5.70 -20.28 -2.44
C VAL A 220 6.85 -21.22 -2.73
N LEU A 221 7.98 -21.08 -2.03
CA LEU A 221 9.15 -21.95 -2.21
C LEU A 221 8.84 -23.41 -1.85
N ALA A 222 8.15 -23.65 -0.74
CA ALA A 222 7.80 -25.01 -0.32
C ALA A 222 6.85 -25.70 -1.31
N ALA A 223 5.88 -24.96 -1.88
CA ALA A 223 4.91 -25.52 -2.80
C ALA A 223 5.45 -25.64 -4.24
N PHE A 224 6.18 -24.64 -4.73
CA PHE A 224 6.50 -24.50 -6.16
C PHE A 224 8.00 -24.39 -6.45
N GLY A 225 8.85 -24.17 -5.44
CA GLY A 225 10.27 -23.89 -5.62
C GLY A 225 11.02 -24.99 -6.35
N HIS A 226 11.95 -24.57 -7.24
CA HIS A 226 12.89 -25.43 -7.95
C HIS A 226 14.32 -24.90 -7.69
N GLY A 227 15.05 -25.60 -6.86
CA GLY A 227 16.46 -25.27 -6.57
C GLY A 227 16.68 -24.19 -5.52
N ALA A 228 17.92 -23.78 -5.30
CA ALA A 228 18.31 -22.76 -4.34
C ALA A 228 18.06 -21.35 -4.93
N VAL A 229 16.99 -20.71 -4.51
CA VAL A 229 16.67 -19.33 -4.89
C VAL A 229 16.74 -18.44 -3.66
N THR A 230 17.54 -17.38 -3.72
CA THR A 230 17.58 -16.39 -2.65
C THR A 230 16.29 -15.57 -2.65
N VAL A 231 15.62 -15.56 -1.50
CA VAL A 231 14.47 -14.69 -1.28
C VAL A 231 14.97 -13.26 -1.10
N PRO A 232 14.52 -12.29 -1.91
CA PRO A 232 14.89 -10.90 -1.68
C PRO A 232 14.29 -10.40 -0.36
N GLU A 233 15.02 -9.57 0.34
CA GLU A 233 14.51 -8.84 1.51
C GLU A 233 13.51 -7.78 1.04
N LEU A 234 12.25 -8.10 1.13
CA LEU A 234 11.12 -7.21 0.84
C LEU A 234 10.35 -6.97 2.13
N ASP A 235 9.89 -5.74 2.33
CA ASP A 235 8.92 -5.50 3.39
C ASP A 235 7.50 -5.89 2.98
N ASP A 236 6.55 -5.72 3.89
CA ASP A 236 5.15 -6.09 3.67
C ASP A 236 4.47 -5.31 2.53
N PHE A 237 5.01 -4.14 2.12
CA PHE A 237 4.47 -3.32 1.03
C PHE A 237 5.24 -3.46 -0.29
N GLY A 238 6.29 -4.29 -0.33
CA GLY A 238 7.08 -4.52 -1.53
C GLY A 238 8.22 -3.50 -1.76
N LEU A 239 8.69 -2.82 -0.71
CA LEU A 239 9.94 -2.07 -0.74
C LEU A 239 11.08 -3.01 -1.15
N ASP A 240 11.84 -2.62 -2.15
CA ASP A 240 12.97 -3.40 -2.68
C ASP A 240 14.27 -2.61 -2.54
N LEU A 241 15.05 -2.93 -1.50
CA LEU A 241 16.33 -2.26 -1.23
C LEU A 241 17.35 -2.48 -2.34
N GLY A 242 17.32 -3.64 -2.99
CA GLY A 242 18.18 -3.94 -4.14
C GLY A 242 17.83 -3.09 -5.36
N TYR A 243 16.55 -2.87 -5.58
CA TYR A 243 16.05 -1.98 -6.63
C TYR A 243 16.50 -0.54 -6.40
N ILE A 244 16.31 0.01 -5.20
CA ILE A 244 16.79 1.35 -4.83
C ILE A 244 18.30 1.45 -5.05
N ALA A 245 19.08 0.48 -4.55
CA ALA A 245 20.53 0.49 -4.68
C ALA A 245 21.01 0.45 -6.14
N ALA A 246 20.29 -0.26 -7.03
CA ALA A 246 20.59 -0.27 -8.46
C ALA A 246 20.35 1.11 -9.11
N TYR A 247 19.25 1.76 -8.80
CA TYR A 247 18.95 3.11 -9.30
C TYR A 247 19.86 4.20 -8.70
N GLU A 248 20.27 4.05 -7.43
CA GLU A 248 21.22 4.97 -6.80
C GLU A 248 22.59 4.98 -7.46
N ARG A 249 23.02 3.84 -7.97
CA ARG A 249 24.30 3.75 -8.72
C ARG A 249 24.22 4.31 -10.13
N THR A 250 23.02 4.54 -10.66
CA THR A 250 22.76 4.93 -12.04
C THR A 250 21.94 6.22 -12.12
N LEU A 251 20.64 6.09 -12.40
CA LEU A 251 19.74 7.20 -12.68
C LEU A 251 19.68 8.22 -11.52
N PHE A 252 19.53 7.77 -10.29
CA PHE A 252 19.39 8.71 -9.16
C PHE A 252 20.68 9.45 -8.87
N ARG A 253 21.84 8.79 -9.04
CA ARG A 253 23.12 9.49 -8.97
C ARG A 253 23.24 10.56 -10.03
N PHE A 254 22.88 10.25 -11.28
CA PHE A 254 22.91 11.23 -12.36
C PHE A 254 21.96 12.40 -12.07
N LEU A 255 20.71 12.14 -11.69
CA LEU A 255 19.74 13.18 -11.38
C LEU A 255 20.17 14.04 -10.19
N HIS A 256 20.62 13.42 -9.11
CA HIS A 256 20.98 14.09 -7.88
C HIS A 256 22.27 14.90 -8.02
N ASP A 257 23.33 14.28 -8.56
CA ASP A 257 24.68 14.86 -8.48
C ASP A 257 25.03 15.70 -9.73
N VAL A 258 24.44 15.38 -10.90
CA VAL A 258 24.80 16.00 -12.17
C VAL A 258 23.67 16.87 -12.73
N TYR A 259 22.47 16.33 -12.85
CA TYR A 259 21.39 16.99 -13.57
C TYR A 259 20.74 18.12 -12.77
N TRP A 260 20.29 17.82 -11.54
CA TRP A 260 19.71 18.81 -10.62
C TRP A 260 20.72 19.35 -9.61
N ARG A 261 21.87 18.70 -9.45
CA ARG A 261 22.96 19.10 -8.54
C ARG A 261 22.43 19.48 -7.15
N ILE A 262 21.70 18.53 -6.54
CA ILE A 262 20.91 18.76 -5.32
C ILE A 262 21.85 19.04 -4.15
N GLU A 263 21.66 20.15 -3.46
CA GLU A 263 22.29 20.46 -2.19
C GLU A 263 21.28 20.23 -1.06
N VAL A 264 21.70 19.48 -0.05
CA VAL A 264 20.85 19.12 1.08
C VAL A 264 21.45 19.62 2.38
N GLN A 265 20.63 20.28 3.21
CA GLN A 265 20.99 20.79 4.52
C GLN A 265 20.07 20.19 5.57
N GLY A 266 20.53 20.07 6.84
CA GLY A 266 19.71 19.64 7.96
C GLY A 266 19.44 18.13 8.00
N LEU A 267 20.21 17.30 7.31
CA LEU A 267 20.03 15.83 7.37
C LEU A 267 20.32 15.24 8.75
N GLU A 268 21.08 15.97 9.59
CA GLU A 268 21.31 15.68 11.00
C GLU A 268 20.02 15.72 11.84
N ASN A 269 18.99 16.41 11.36
CA ASN A 269 17.67 16.48 11.98
C ASN A 269 16.81 15.21 11.75
N VAL A 270 17.22 14.36 10.80
CA VAL A 270 16.53 13.10 10.54
C VAL A 270 17.09 12.03 11.48
N PRO A 271 16.25 11.40 12.34
CA PRO A 271 16.74 10.47 13.34
C PRO A 271 17.29 9.20 12.72
N LYS A 272 18.43 8.73 13.24
CA LYS A 272 19.04 7.45 12.86
C LYS A 272 18.24 6.25 13.36
N GLU A 273 17.53 6.42 14.45
CA GLU A 273 16.69 5.42 15.11
C GLU A 273 15.37 6.04 15.53
N GLY A 274 14.36 5.21 15.80
CA GLY A 274 13.05 5.67 16.21
C GLY A 274 12.18 6.20 15.05
N ARG A 275 10.95 6.48 15.39
CA ARG A 275 9.93 6.95 14.45
C ARG A 275 9.98 8.45 14.25
N ALA A 276 9.58 8.91 13.05
CA ALA A 276 9.36 10.32 12.78
C ALA A 276 8.42 10.50 11.60
N VAL A 277 7.73 11.65 11.57
CA VAL A 277 6.90 12.06 10.43
C VAL A 277 7.60 13.18 9.68
N LEU A 278 8.06 12.88 8.47
CA LEU A 278 8.68 13.82 7.54
C LEU A 278 7.58 14.54 6.77
N THR A 279 7.54 15.86 6.85
CA THR A 279 6.48 16.68 6.25
C THR A 279 7.07 17.61 5.21
N GLY A 280 6.81 17.35 3.93
CA GLY A 280 7.46 18.03 2.80
C GLY A 280 6.56 18.97 2.01
N VAL A 281 7.20 19.81 1.17
CA VAL A 281 6.54 20.58 0.10
C VAL A 281 6.59 19.77 -1.18
N HIS A 282 5.43 19.53 -1.81
CA HIS A 282 5.34 18.82 -3.08
C HIS A 282 5.16 19.79 -4.23
N ARG A 283 6.14 19.81 -5.13
CA ARG A 283 6.13 20.63 -6.36
C ARG A 283 6.65 19.83 -7.55
N GLY A 284 6.37 20.32 -8.73
CA GLY A 284 6.91 19.74 -9.97
C GLY A 284 6.14 18.53 -10.46
N PHE A 285 4.82 18.46 -10.23
CA PHE A 285 3.87 17.49 -10.77
C PHE A 285 4.17 16.03 -10.44
N MET A 286 5.33 15.50 -10.83
CA MET A 286 5.79 14.14 -10.51
C MET A 286 6.51 14.12 -9.16
N PRO A 287 6.48 13.00 -8.40
CA PRO A 287 6.97 12.92 -7.01
C PRO A 287 8.51 12.85 -6.90
N TRP A 288 9.24 13.58 -7.75
CA TRP A 288 10.70 13.58 -7.74
C TRP A 288 11.30 14.17 -6.47
N ASP A 289 10.61 15.13 -5.85
CA ASP A 289 10.99 15.69 -4.55
C ASP A 289 10.97 14.61 -3.44
N GLY A 290 9.95 13.76 -3.43
CA GLY A 290 9.91 12.60 -2.54
C GLY A 290 10.99 11.57 -2.83
N VAL A 291 11.20 11.23 -4.11
CA VAL A 291 12.24 10.27 -4.53
C VAL A 291 13.64 10.77 -4.15
N MET A 292 13.92 12.05 -4.38
CA MET A 292 15.23 12.63 -4.03
C MET A 292 15.41 12.79 -2.52
N ALA A 293 14.34 13.02 -1.76
CA ALA A 293 14.40 12.98 -0.30
C ALA A 293 14.73 11.56 0.21
N VAL A 294 14.12 10.51 -0.36
CA VAL A 294 14.48 9.10 -0.05
C VAL A 294 15.96 8.86 -0.30
N VAL A 295 16.48 9.28 -1.46
CA VAL A 295 17.90 9.11 -1.84
C VAL A 295 18.80 9.85 -0.85
N ALA A 296 18.51 11.10 -0.51
CA ALA A 296 19.31 11.92 0.39
C ALA A 296 19.36 11.32 1.82
N ILE A 297 18.21 10.94 2.36
CA ILE A 297 18.10 10.34 3.69
C ILE A 297 18.82 8.99 3.72
N ARG A 298 18.63 8.14 2.71
CA ARG A 298 19.28 6.84 2.67
C ARG A 298 20.80 6.97 2.61
N ARG A 299 21.33 7.90 1.82
CA ARG A 299 22.79 8.14 1.72
C ARG A 299 23.40 8.65 3.03
N ALA A 300 22.70 9.54 3.74
CA ALA A 300 23.25 10.19 4.93
C ALA A 300 22.94 9.44 6.23
N VAL A 301 21.76 8.84 6.33
CA VAL A 301 21.23 8.25 7.57
C VAL A 301 21.16 6.73 7.50
N GLY A 302 21.21 6.14 6.30
CA GLY A 302 21.07 4.70 6.08
C GLY A 302 19.64 4.16 6.15
N ARG A 303 18.65 5.02 6.33
CA ARG A 303 17.22 4.66 6.47
C ARG A 303 16.44 5.01 5.22
N VAL A 304 15.38 4.23 4.93
CA VAL A 304 14.47 4.48 3.81
C VAL A 304 13.13 4.95 4.34
N PRO A 305 12.75 6.23 4.16
CA PRO A 305 11.43 6.71 4.53
C PRO A 305 10.35 6.12 3.61
N ARG A 306 9.16 5.90 4.18
CA ARG A 306 7.98 5.42 3.48
C ARG A 306 7.07 6.61 3.18
N PHE A 307 6.96 6.99 1.91
CA PHE A 307 6.11 8.12 1.53
C PHE A 307 4.68 7.69 1.26
N LEU A 308 3.73 8.40 1.86
CA LEU A 308 2.32 8.27 1.53
C LEU A 308 2.06 8.89 0.17
N ILE A 309 1.57 8.07 -0.77
CA ILE A 309 1.31 8.48 -2.14
C ILE A 309 -0.18 8.44 -2.47
N HIS A 310 -0.60 9.35 -3.34
CA HIS A 310 -1.97 9.36 -3.83
C HIS A 310 -2.22 8.14 -4.75
N PRO A 311 -3.38 7.47 -4.66
CA PRO A 311 -3.68 6.28 -5.46
C PRO A 311 -3.51 6.46 -6.98
N CYS A 312 -3.67 7.66 -7.51
CA CYS A 312 -3.45 7.93 -8.94
C CYS A 312 -2.02 7.60 -9.42
N LEU A 313 -1.02 7.58 -8.51
CA LEU A 313 0.37 7.23 -8.85
C LEU A 313 0.59 5.72 -9.01
N ILE A 314 -0.30 4.90 -8.46
CA ILE A 314 -0.23 3.44 -8.61
C ILE A 314 -1.29 2.87 -9.55
N LYS A 315 -2.14 3.73 -10.11
CA LYS A 315 -3.13 3.33 -11.13
C LYS A 315 -2.49 2.97 -12.48
N PRO A 316 -1.53 3.76 -13.01
CA PRO A 316 -0.89 3.43 -14.28
C PRO A 316 0.05 2.23 -14.16
N PRO A 317 0.14 1.37 -15.20
CA PRO A 317 1.16 0.35 -15.26
C PRO A 317 2.57 0.98 -15.20
N PHE A 318 3.56 0.21 -14.82
CA PHE A 318 4.95 0.62 -14.60
C PHE A 318 5.16 1.59 -13.42
N LEU A 319 4.33 2.62 -13.28
CA LEU A 319 4.43 3.60 -12.20
C LEU A 319 4.09 2.97 -10.85
N ALA A 320 3.05 2.10 -10.81
CA ALA A 320 2.72 1.30 -9.63
C ALA A 320 3.94 0.52 -9.11
N ASN A 321 4.55 -0.27 -10.01
CA ASN A 321 5.73 -1.06 -9.68
C ASN A 321 6.91 -0.19 -9.22
N TYR A 322 7.16 0.92 -9.92
CA TYR A 322 8.23 1.86 -9.59
C TYR A 322 8.03 2.49 -8.21
N MET A 323 6.85 3.05 -7.95
CA MET A 323 6.55 3.73 -6.69
C MET A 323 6.61 2.77 -5.48
N THR A 324 6.03 1.57 -5.60
CA THR A 324 6.04 0.58 -4.51
C THR A 324 7.45 0.15 -4.14
N LYS A 325 8.29 -0.15 -5.15
CA LYS A 325 9.69 -0.57 -4.91
C LYS A 325 10.57 0.53 -4.33
N LEU A 326 10.25 1.79 -4.58
CA LEU A 326 10.92 2.94 -3.97
C LEU A 326 10.41 3.28 -2.57
N GLY A 327 9.45 2.52 -2.05
CA GLY A 327 8.94 2.70 -0.70
C GLY A 327 7.67 3.54 -0.60
N GLY A 328 7.04 3.89 -1.73
CA GLY A 328 5.73 4.53 -1.71
C GLY A 328 4.64 3.58 -1.21
N ILE A 329 3.76 4.06 -0.36
CA ILE A 329 2.60 3.34 0.17
C ILE A 329 1.33 4.18 0.01
N VAL A 330 0.19 3.53 -0.21
CA VAL A 330 -1.09 4.24 -0.38
C VAL A 330 -1.42 5.06 0.87
N ALA A 331 -1.82 6.31 0.66
CA ALA A 331 -2.13 7.24 1.74
C ALA A 331 -3.43 6.84 2.46
N ASN A 332 -3.29 6.27 3.65
CA ASN A 332 -4.35 6.04 4.63
C ASN A 332 -3.76 5.93 6.05
N GLN A 333 -4.63 5.88 7.05
CA GLN A 333 -4.23 5.88 8.45
C GLN A 333 -3.60 4.54 8.87
N GLU A 334 -4.11 3.43 8.39
CA GLU A 334 -3.62 2.09 8.71
C GLU A 334 -2.17 1.91 8.23
N ASN A 335 -1.89 2.31 6.99
CA ASN A 335 -0.53 2.23 6.43
C ASN A 335 0.45 3.15 7.17
N ALA A 336 0.01 4.35 7.54
CA ALA A 336 0.82 5.26 8.33
C ALA A 336 1.12 4.71 9.73
N GLY A 337 0.10 4.15 10.41
CA GLY A 337 0.24 3.45 11.68
C GLY A 337 1.24 2.30 11.58
N TRP A 338 1.12 1.46 10.57
CA TRP A 338 2.03 0.34 10.34
C TRP A 338 3.51 0.76 10.27
N VAL A 339 3.81 1.90 9.60
CA VAL A 339 5.18 2.43 9.50
C VAL A 339 5.67 2.92 10.87
N LEU A 340 4.85 3.71 11.55
CA LEU A 340 5.24 4.36 12.80
C LEU A 340 5.33 3.38 13.97
N GLU A 341 4.48 2.38 14.04
CA GLU A 341 4.54 1.29 15.04
C GLU A 341 5.83 0.47 14.95
N ARG A 342 6.42 0.40 13.75
CA ARG A 342 7.71 -0.29 13.49
C ARG A 342 8.91 0.64 13.53
N GLU A 343 8.79 1.76 14.23
CA GLU A 343 9.85 2.77 14.37
C GLU A 343 10.36 3.32 13.02
N GLY A 344 9.48 3.33 12.00
CA GLY A 344 9.79 3.78 10.65
C GLY A 344 9.77 5.30 10.49
N LEU A 345 10.34 5.78 9.39
CA LEU A 345 10.20 7.16 8.92
C LEU A 345 9.02 7.25 7.96
N LEU A 346 7.99 8.00 8.33
CA LEU A 346 6.81 8.25 7.50
C LEU A 346 6.97 9.57 6.76
N GLY A 347 6.97 9.56 5.43
CA GLY A 347 7.03 10.77 4.61
C GLY A 347 5.66 11.12 4.04
N MET A 348 5.34 12.40 4.02
CA MET A 348 4.12 12.89 3.40
C MET A 348 4.18 14.36 2.99
N PHE A 349 3.27 14.71 2.11
CA PHE A 349 3.09 16.06 1.60
C PHE A 349 1.71 16.59 2.02
N PRO A 350 1.60 17.52 2.97
CA PRO A 350 0.33 17.97 3.55
C PRO A 350 -0.63 18.63 2.54
N GLU A 351 -0.11 19.22 1.48
CA GLU A 351 -0.92 19.77 0.39
C GLU A 351 -1.51 18.67 -0.50
N GLY A 352 -1.01 17.42 -0.39
CA GLY A 352 -1.43 16.28 -1.19
C GLY A 352 -1.28 16.54 -2.69
N ILE A 353 -2.22 16.03 -3.47
CA ILE A 353 -2.24 16.21 -4.93
C ILE A 353 -2.32 17.68 -5.34
N HIS A 354 -2.88 18.57 -4.51
CA HIS A 354 -2.95 20.01 -4.81
C HIS A 354 -1.56 20.65 -4.87
N GLY A 355 -0.62 20.20 -4.04
CA GLY A 355 0.76 20.63 -4.08
C GLY A 355 1.42 20.34 -5.43
N ALA A 356 1.27 19.10 -5.94
CA ALA A 356 1.78 18.69 -7.24
C ALA A 356 1.19 19.50 -8.41
N PHE A 357 -0.07 19.93 -8.30
CA PHE A 357 -0.80 20.67 -9.32
C PHE A 357 -0.75 22.20 -9.11
N THR A 358 0.17 22.70 -8.30
CA THR A 358 0.35 24.15 -8.09
C THR A 358 0.85 24.82 -9.36
N MET A 359 0.19 25.92 -9.73
CA MET A 359 0.62 26.74 -10.88
C MET A 359 2.02 27.33 -10.63
N TYR A 360 2.86 27.40 -11.66
CA TYR A 360 4.25 27.86 -11.51
C TYR A 360 4.37 29.26 -10.88
N ARG A 361 3.45 30.19 -11.18
CA ARG A 361 3.41 31.53 -10.56
C ARG A 361 3.25 31.52 -9.04
N ASP A 362 2.70 30.42 -8.47
CA ASP A 362 2.45 30.25 -7.03
C ASP A 362 3.32 29.12 -6.44
N ALA A 363 4.33 28.67 -7.17
CA ALA A 363 5.12 27.48 -6.87
C ALA A 363 5.69 27.43 -5.45
N TYR A 364 6.09 28.58 -4.94
CA TYR A 364 6.73 28.68 -3.62
C TYR A 364 5.83 29.30 -2.54
N LYS A 365 4.53 29.46 -2.81
CA LYS A 365 3.52 29.81 -1.83
C LYS A 365 2.82 28.54 -1.36
N LEU A 366 2.91 28.25 -0.06
CA LEU A 366 2.23 27.10 0.52
C LEU A 366 0.73 27.32 0.53
N GLY A 367 0.02 26.38 -0.07
CA GLY A 367 -1.42 26.33 -0.04
C GLY A 367 -1.98 25.96 1.33
N LYS A 368 -3.26 25.65 1.36
CA LYS A 368 -3.88 25.10 2.55
C LYS A 368 -3.43 23.66 2.73
N PHE A 369 -2.91 23.33 3.91
CA PHE A 369 -2.68 21.94 4.28
C PHE A 369 -4.04 21.25 4.44
N GLY A 370 -4.13 20.00 3.99
CA GLY A 370 -5.39 19.28 3.90
C GLY A 370 -6.06 19.04 5.25
N ARG A 371 -6.40 17.76 5.54
CA ARG A 371 -7.15 17.41 6.76
C ARG A 371 -6.33 17.41 8.05
N ASP A 372 -5.07 17.92 8.03
CA ASP A 372 -4.11 17.91 9.16
C ASP A 372 -3.85 16.50 9.74
N GLU A 373 -4.13 15.47 8.95
CA GLU A 373 -3.98 14.05 9.36
C GLU A 373 -2.54 13.70 9.76
N TYR A 374 -1.56 14.37 9.18
CA TYR A 374 -0.15 14.15 9.53
C TYR A 374 0.14 14.53 10.99
N VAL A 375 -0.50 15.59 11.50
CA VAL A 375 -0.39 15.99 12.92
C VAL A 375 -1.05 14.93 13.81
N ARG A 376 -2.25 14.45 13.41
CA ARG A 376 -2.96 13.41 14.15
C ARG A 376 -2.15 12.11 14.21
N MET A 377 -1.55 11.71 13.07
CA MET A 377 -0.67 10.55 13.00
C MET A 377 0.56 10.71 13.90
N ALA A 378 1.20 11.88 13.89
CA ALA A 378 2.34 12.17 14.75
C ALA A 378 1.98 12.10 16.24
N LEU A 379 0.86 12.71 16.65
CA LEU A 379 0.39 12.67 18.03
C LEU A 379 0.01 11.26 18.49
N ARG A 380 -0.85 10.56 17.74
CA ARG A 380 -1.30 9.20 18.09
C ARG A 380 -0.16 8.21 18.21
N ASN A 381 0.85 8.34 17.36
CA ASN A 381 2.01 7.46 17.35
C ASN A 381 3.22 8.01 18.13
N ARG A 382 3.06 9.12 18.87
CA ARG A 382 4.13 9.76 19.65
C ARG A 382 5.40 9.98 18.83
N ALA A 383 5.27 10.50 17.62
CA ALA A 383 6.36 10.75 16.68
C ALA A 383 6.65 12.26 16.55
N PRO A 384 7.91 12.69 16.47
CA PRO A 384 8.24 14.08 16.14
C PRO A 384 7.87 14.40 14.69
N LEU A 385 7.54 15.66 14.42
CA LEU A 385 7.38 16.19 13.07
C LEU A 385 8.70 16.78 12.60
N ILE A 386 9.13 16.42 11.38
CA ILE A 386 10.34 16.98 10.76
C ILE A 386 9.92 17.61 9.43
N PRO A 387 9.69 18.93 9.43
CA PRO A 387 9.37 19.63 8.20
C PRO A 387 10.59 19.68 7.26
N PHE A 388 10.36 19.58 5.97
CA PHE A 388 11.41 19.83 4.97
C PHE A 388 10.87 20.58 3.75
N VAL A 389 11.72 21.35 3.11
CA VAL A 389 11.36 22.16 1.96
C VAL A 389 12.37 21.97 0.83
N THR A 390 11.89 22.04 -0.41
CA THR A 390 12.73 21.94 -1.61
C THR A 390 12.44 23.13 -2.53
N VAL A 391 13.49 23.84 -2.91
CA VAL A 391 13.49 24.87 -3.95
C VAL A 391 14.18 24.30 -5.18
N GLY A 392 13.59 24.46 -6.35
CA GLY A 392 14.10 23.89 -7.61
C GLY A 392 13.21 22.78 -8.19
N SER A 393 12.39 22.12 -7.38
CA SER A 393 11.50 21.05 -7.86
C SER A 393 10.32 21.56 -8.68
N ALA A 394 9.89 22.80 -8.49
CA ALA A 394 8.79 23.41 -9.25
C ALA A 394 9.14 23.67 -10.71
N GLU A 395 10.42 23.86 -11.02
CA GLU A 395 10.93 24.20 -12.35
C GLU A 395 11.02 23.01 -13.29
N ILE A 396 10.95 21.77 -12.77
CA ILE A 396 11.13 20.57 -13.61
C ILE A 396 9.92 20.24 -14.48
N TYR A 397 8.72 20.59 -14.02
CA TYR A 397 7.45 20.46 -14.75
C TYR A 397 6.57 21.70 -14.46
N PRO A 398 6.95 22.89 -14.98
CA PRO A 398 6.21 24.10 -14.68
C PRO A 398 4.83 24.09 -15.32
N ILE A 399 3.80 24.28 -14.49
CA ILE A 399 2.40 24.35 -14.90
C ILE A 399 2.06 25.83 -15.14
N TRP A 400 1.95 26.23 -16.41
CA TRP A 400 1.63 27.60 -16.79
C TRP A 400 0.14 27.84 -16.94
N GLY A 401 -0.61 26.78 -17.28
CA GLY A 401 -2.06 26.82 -17.47
C GLY A 401 -2.72 25.51 -17.10
N ARG A 402 -4.05 25.52 -17.12
CA ARG A 402 -4.86 24.33 -16.83
C ARG A 402 -6.02 24.22 -17.81
N LEU A 403 -6.39 22.97 -18.13
CA LEU A 403 -7.58 22.65 -18.89
C LEU A 403 -8.45 21.69 -18.07
N ASP A 404 -9.63 22.18 -17.70
CA ASP A 404 -10.60 21.41 -16.92
C ASP A 404 -11.41 20.48 -17.82
N TRP A 405 -10.91 19.29 -18.04
CA TRP A 405 -11.52 18.29 -18.91
C TRP A 405 -12.04 17.11 -18.10
N LYS A 406 -13.37 16.96 -18.03
CA LYS A 406 -14.04 15.93 -17.20
C LYS A 406 -13.56 14.51 -17.52
N TRP A 407 -13.30 14.22 -18.80
CA TRP A 407 -12.78 12.93 -19.24
C TRP A 407 -11.39 12.64 -18.66
N VAL A 408 -10.48 13.62 -18.70
CA VAL A 408 -9.14 13.47 -18.12
C VAL A 408 -9.22 13.20 -16.63
N LYS A 409 -10.02 13.98 -15.89
CA LYS A 409 -10.23 13.77 -14.45
C LYS A 409 -10.70 12.34 -14.15
N ARG A 410 -11.64 11.83 -14.92
CA ARG A 410 -12.17 10.46 -14.74
C ARG A 410 -11.12 9.39 -15.06
N ALA A 411 -10.34 9.57 -16.13
CA ALA A 411 -9.37 8.58 -16.58
C ALA A 411 -8.13 8.53 -15.70
N THR A 412 -7.61 9.70 -15.27
CA THR A 412 -6.33 9.84 -14.59
C THR A 412 -6.42 10.12 -13.10
N GLU A 413 -7.60 10.56 -12.61
CA GLU A 413 -7.81 11.11 -11.26
C GLU A 413 -7.01 12.40 -11.00
N TRP A 414 -6.52 13.05 -12.04
CA TRP A 414 -5.85 14.35 -11.95
C TRP A 414 -6.86 15.47 -11.68
N LEU A 415 -6.42 16.53 -11.02
CA LEU A 415 -7.28 17.69 -10.74
C LEU A 415 -7.72 18.41 -12.02
N PHE A 416 -6.81 18.49 -12.99
CA PHE A 416 -7.01 19.07 -14.32
C PHE A 416 -5.91 18.56 -15.26
N LEU A 417 -6.02 18.80 -16.55
CA LEU A 417 -4.92 18.61 -17.49
C LEU A 417 -3.98 19.81 -17.38
N PRO A 418 -2.73 19.62 -16.90
CA PRO A 418 -1.79 20.72 -16.84
C PRO A 418 -1.30 21.10 -18.24
N LEU A 419 -0.98 22.40 -18.43
CA LEU A 419 -0.41 22.97 -19.66
C LEU A 419 0.94 23.60 -19.32
N GLY A 420 1.95 23.27 -20.10
CA GLY A 420 3.33 23.74 -19.93
C GLY A 420 4.28 23.03 -20.89
N PRO A 421 5.60 23.29 -20.84
CA PRO A 421 6.56 22.76 -21.82
C PRO A 421 6.60 21.23 -21.91
N ASN A 422 6.29 20.54 -20.80
CA ASN A 422 6.34 19.08 -20.70
C ASN A 422 4.99 18.41 -20.86
N PHE A 423 3.90 19.15 -21.11
CA PHE A 423 2.55 18.62 -21.15
C PHE A 423 1.99 18.60 -22.58
N PRO A 424 1.03 17.69 -22.89
CA PRO A 424 0.30 16.80 -21.97
C PRO A 424 1.05 15.52 -21.58
N PHE A 425 2.20 15.26 -22.15
CA PHE A 425 2.98 14.06 -21.85
C PHE A 425 4.22 14.46 -21.04
N PRO A 426 4.24 14.24 -19.71
CA PRO A 426 5.40 14.55 -18.87
C PRO A 426 6.58 13.66 -19.27
N GLY A 427 7.40 14.16 -20.20
CA GLY A 427 8.62 13.51 -20.65
C GLY A 427 9.76 13.70 -19.66
N LEU A 428 10.97 14.00 -20.17
CA LEU A 428 12.11 14.29 -19.31
C LEU A 428 11.87 15.56 -18.50
N PRO A 429 12.15 15.55 -17.18
CA PRO A 429 12.07 16.75 -16.36
C PRO A 429 13.07 17.79 -16.83
N LEU A 430 12.72 19.08 -16.71
CA LEU A 430 13.64 20.15 -17.09
C LEU A 430 14.81 20.26 -16.10
N PRO A 431 15.96 20.78 -16.54
CA PRO A 431 17.08 21.03 -15.66
C PRO A 431 16.77 22.18 -14.71
N SER A 432 17.18 22.02 -13.45
CA SER A 432 17.17 23.08 -12.45
C SER A 432 18.17 22.76 -11.35
N LYS A 433 18.60 23.77 -10.59
CA LYS A 433 19.41 23.57 -9.39
C LYS A 433 18.48 23.44 -8.19
N TRP A 434 18.65 22.34 -7.42
CA TRP A 434 17.81 22.10 -6.25
C TRP A 434 18.54 22.38 -4.94
N HIS A 435 17.78 22.88 -3.99
CA HIS A 435 18.18 23.04 -2.61
C HIS A 435 17.09 22.44 -1.71
N THR A 436 17.45 21.48 -0.90
CA THR A 436 16.55 20.84 0.06
C THR A 436 17.04 21.11 1.48
N ARG A 437 16.15 21.51 2.39
CA ARG A 437 16.47 21.74 3.80
C ARG A 437 15.49 20.98 4.67
N PHE A 438 16.04 20.09 5.52
CA PHE A 438 15.32 19.49 6.63
C PHE A 438 15.41 20.42 7.82
N LEU A 439 14.25 20.84 8.34
CA LEU A 439 14.18 21.77 9.46
C LEU A 439 14.34 21.03 10.79
N GLU A 440 14.55 21.78 11.85
CA GLU A 440 14.62 21.22 13.19
C GLU A 440 13.35 20.45 13.55
N PRO A 441 13.50 19.29 14.22
CA PRO A 441 12.38 18.50 14.67
C PRO A 441 11.45 19.28 15.57
N MET A 442 10.16 19.08 15.42
CA MET A 442 9.12 19.57 16.31
C MET A 442 8.68 18.41 17.21
N PRO A 443 9.13 18.34 18.46
CA PRO A 443 8.84 17.22 19.37
C PRO A 443 7.42 17.36 19.97
N VAL A 444 6.40 17.30 19.11
CA VAL A 444 4.99 17.47 19.48
C VAL A 444 4.53 16.44 20.51
N GLN A 445 5.12 15.25 20.51
CA GLN A 445 4.84 14.15 21.44
C GLN A 445 5.35 14.41 22.88
N GLU A 446 6.23 15.37 23.06
CA GLU A 446 6.70 15.78 24.39
C GLU A 446 5.74 16.79 25.04
N LYS A 447 5.08 17.60 24.20
CA LYS A 447 4.18 18.66 24.64
C LYS A 447 2.72 18.21 24.75
N TYR A 448 2.31 17.23 23.94
CA TYR A 448 0.93 16.78 23.85
C TYR A 448 0.86 15.25 23.96
N GLY A 449 -0.17 14.75 24.67
CA GLY A 449 -0.50 13.32 24.69
C GLY A 449 -1.20 12.86 23.38
N PRO A 450 -1.35 11.55 23.18
CA PRO A 450 -2.03 11.00 21.99
C PRO A 450 -3.48 11.46 21.82
N GLU A 451 -4.18 11.75 22.93
CA GLU A 451 -5.56 12.25 22.99
C GLU A 451 -5.72 13.61 22.32
N ALA A 452 -4.66 14.42 22.28
CA ALA A 452 -4.66 15.71 21.60
C ALA A 452 -4.88 15.60 20.07
N ALA A 453 -4.70 14.40 19.51
CA ALA A 453 -5.04 14.14 18.12
C ALA A 453 -6.54 14.32 17.82
N ASP A 454 -7.39 14.22 18.83
CA ASP A 454 -8.84 14.37 18.69
C ASP A 454 -9.31 15.80 18.98
N ASP A 455 -8.40 16.69 19.44
CA ASP A 455 -8.67 18.12 19.60
C ASP A 455 -8.35 18.90 18.30
N PRO A 456 -9.38 19.40 17.58
CA PRO A 456 -9.15 20.14 16.35
C PRO A 456 -8.42 21.48 16.54
N ALA A 457 -8.44 22.07 17.74
CA ALA A 457 -7.76 23.34 18.01
C ALA A 457 -6.25 23.12 18.14
N VAL A 458 -5.84 22.10 18.89
CA VAL A 458 -4.43 21.70 19.02
C VAL A 458 -3.87 21.28 17.65
N VAL A 459 -4.59 20.44 16.92
CA VAL A 459 -4.17 19.94 15.60
C VAL A 459 -3.98 21.10 14.62
N ARG A 460 -4.92 22.05 14.55
CA ARG A 460 -4.79 23.23 13.69
C ARG A 460 -3.64 24.15 14.11
N SER A 461 -3.41 24.33 15.42
CA SER A 461 -2.30 25.15 15.94
C SER A 461 -0.96 24.58 15.50
N ILE A 462 -0.74 23.26 15.69
CA ILE A 462 0.49 22.57 15.25
C ILE A 462 0.66 22.66 13.74
N SER A 463 -0.41 22.40 12.98
CA SER A 463 -0.37 22.47 11.50
C SER A 463 -0.05 23.88 11.01
N GLY A 464 -0.58 24.90 11.67
CA GLY A 464 -0.26 26.32 11.41
C GLY A 464 1.22 26.62 11.65
N GLU A 465 1.78 26.13 12.76
CA GLU A 465 3.20 26.29 13.08
C GLU A 465 4.11 25.61 12.06
N VAL A 466 3.82 24.34 11.71
CA VAL A 466 4.55 23.61 10.66
C VAL A 466 4.56 24.41 9.36
N ARG A 467 3.38 24.86 8.91
CA ARG A 467 3.23 25.63 7.67
C ARG A 467 4.01 26.94 7.71
N ALA A 468 3.97 27.67 8.82
CA ALA A 468 4.70 28.93 8.98
C ALA A 468 6.22 28.72 8.92
N ARG A 469 6.75 27.70 9.61
CA ARG A 469 8.18 27.34 9.56
C ARG A 469 8.62 26.95 8.15
N MET A 470 7.83 26.15 7.44
CA MET A 470 8.12 25.75 6.06
C MET A 470 8.09 26.95 5.10
N GLN A 471 7.10 27.85 5.21
CA GLN A 471 7.03 29.05 4.37
C GLN A 471 8.22 29.98 4.63
N SER A 472 8.56 30.23 5.89
CA SER A 472 9.72 31.05 6.24
C SER A 472 11.04 30.48 5.68
N ALA A 473 11.21 29.14 5.73
CA ALA A 473 12.38 28.49 5.15
C ALA A 473 12.42 28.60 3.62
N LEU A 474 11.27 28.49 2.94
CA LEU A 474 11.18 28.72 1.49
C LEU A 474 11.54 30.14 1.13
N ASP A 475 11.01 31.12 1.84
CA ASP A 475 11.25 32.55 1.61
C ASP A 475 12.74 32.89 1.80
N ASP A 476 13.38 32.37 2.86
CA ASP A 476 14.83 32.49 3.09
C ASP A 476 15.65 31.90 1.95
N MET A 477 15.33 30.65 1.55
CA MET A 477 16.05 29.97 0.48
C MET A 477 15.90 30.67 -0.87
N LEU A 478 14.71 31.21 -1.17
CA LEU A 478 14.45 31.97 -2.39
C LEU A 478 15.19 33.30 -2.42
N ALA A 479 15.21 34.02 -1.30
CA ALA A 479 15.96 35.28 -1.18
C ALA A 479 17.47 35.08 -1.42
N ARG A 480 18.01 33.91 -1.06
CA ARG A 480 19.43 33.54 -1.21
C ARG A 480 19.74 32.86 -2.55
N ARG A 481 18.75 32.49 -3.33
CA ARG A 481 18.90 31.81 -4.63
C ARG A 481 19.13 32.84 -5.75
N LYS A 482 20.30 32.82 -6.35
CA LYS A 482 20.64 33.73 -7.49
C LYS A 482 20.16 33.23 -8.84
N SER A 483 20.15 31.94 -9.07
CA SER A 483 19.85 31.34 -10.37
C SER A 483 19.00 30.10 -10.25
N ILE A 484 18.14 29.87 -11.22
CA ILE A 484 17.37 28.62 -11.37
C ILE A 484 18.28 27.44 -11.69
N PHE A 485 19.38 27.70 -12.40
CA PHE A 485 20.20 26.65 -12.98
C PHE A 485 21.50 26.39 -12.23
N PHE A 486 22.10 27.40 -11.59
CA PHE A 486 23.45 27.31 -11.06
C PHE A 486 23.61 28.01 -9.69
N GLY A 487 24.69 27.63 -9.01
CA GLY A 487 25.12 28.28 -7.76
C GLY A 487 24.51 27.66 -6.49
N SER A 488 25.23 27.79 -5.38
CA SER A 488 24.74 27.45 -4.06
C SER A 488 23.98 28.63 -3.44
N LEU A 489 23.19 28.36 -2.39
CA LEU A 489 22.56 29.43 -1.62
C LEU A 489 23.64 30.30 -0.97
N GLN A 490 23.54 31.59 -1.12
CA GLN A 490 24.50 32.50 -0.50
C GLN A 490 24.45 32.41 1.03
N SER A 491 25.58 32.48 1.69
CA SER A 491 25.64 32.77 3.13
C SER A 491 24.99 34.13 3.38
N VAL A 492 24.19 34.21 4.42
CA VAL A 492 23.72 35.53 4.92
C VAL A 492 24.94 36.26 5.41
N PRO A 493 25.18 37.51 4.97
CA PRO A 493 26.30 38.33 5.44
C PRO A 493 26.27 38.55 6.95
#